data_a64f6d3f1e8cd55e7286e5504d9def97
#
_entry.id   a64f6d3f1e8cd55e7286e5504d9def97
#
_cell.length_a   1.000
_cell.length_b   1.000
_cell.length_c   1.000
_cell.angle_alpha   90.00
_cell.angle_beta   90.00
_cell.angle_gamma   90.00
#
_symmetry.space_group_name_H-M   'P 1'
#
loop_
_entity.id
_entity.type
_entity.pdbx_description
1 polymer ?
#
loop_
_entity_poly.entity_id
_entity_poly.type
_entity_poly.pdbx_seq_one_letter_code
_entity_poly.pdbx_strand_id
1 'polypeptide(L)'
;MLEIKVEELSKILPSDGPSIDEVKKYLEKYNDEYIVIKCGGSVLVDQNLFNIFIKDITTLNKLGFIPIVVHGGGKRISNKLNELGIKSEFIKGLRVTGKETIEVVEQVLIEFNQEIVEALKKQSCNSETINSKINNIISVLKKMMN
;
A
#
# COMPACT_ATOMS: atom_id res chain seq x y z
N MET A 1 -10.71 23.95 -2.11
CA MET A 1 -9.37 24.10 -2.73
C MET A 1 -8.37 24.22 -1.60
N LEU A 2 -7.54 23.22 -1.38
CA LEU A 2 -6.45 23.28 -0.39
C LEU A 2 -5.41 24.27 -0.94
N GLU A 3 -5.39 25.48 -0.44
CA GLU A 3 -4.29 26.41 -0.67
C GLU A 3 -3.06 25.91 0.08
N ILE A 4 -2.33 24.98 -0.54
CA ILE A 4 -1.03 24.57 0.01
C ILE A 4 -0.08 25.73 -0.16
N LYS A 5 0.35 26.31 0.96
CA LYS A 5 1.28 27.43 0.95
C LYS A 5 2.61 27.02 0.33
N VAL A 6 3.18 27.88 -0.49
CA VAL A 6 4.51 27.69 -1.14
C VAL A 6 5.57 27.28 -0.12
N GLU A 7 5.52 27.83 1.10
CA GLU A 7 6.42 27.50 2.20
C GLU A 7 6.29 26.07 2.70
N GLU A 8 5.11 25.46 2.57
CA GLU A 8 4.90 24.04 2.93
C GLU A 8 5.40 23.12 1.82
N LEU A 9 5.20 23.47 0.55
CA LEU A 9 5.72 22.73 -0.58
C LEU A 9 7.26 22.67 -0.56
N SER A 10 7.92 23.79 -0.28
CA SER A 10 9.38 23.85 -0.22
C SER A 10 10.00 22.98 0.90
N LYS A 11 9.24 22.66 1.95
CA LYS A 11 9.68 21.76 3.04
C LYS A 11 9.48 20.28 2.71
N ILE A 12 8.58 19.98 1.78
CA ILE A 12 8.19 18.62 1.42
C ILE A 12 9.00 18.12 0.21
N LEU A 13 9.27 19.02 -0.73
CA LEU A 13 9.97 18.69 -1.97
C LEU A 13 11.48 18.50 -1.73
N PRO A 14 12.10 17.47 -2.32
CA PRO A 14 13.55 17.33 -2.32
C PRO A 14 14.21 18.46 -3.11
N SER A 15 15.43 18.82 -2.74
CA SER A 15 16.21 19.93 -3.33
C SER A 15 16.49 19.75 -4.84
N ASP A 16 16.52 18.51 -5.30
CA ASP A 16 16.71 18.07 -6.68
C ASP A 16 15.41 17.65 -7.38
N GLY A 17 14.27 17.94 -6.75
CA GLY A 17 12.93 17.64 -7.24
C GLY A 17 12.41 18.66 -8.25
N PRO A 18 11.14 18.49 -8.67
CA PRO A 18 10.47 19.44 -9.57
C PRO A 18 10.35 20.82 -8.93
N SER A 19 10.28 21.86 -9.75
CA SER A 19 10.06 23.22 -9.30
C SER A 19 8.68 23.38 -8.61
N ILE A 20 8.55 24.33 -7.70
CA ILE A 20 7.29 24.60 -7.01
C ILE A 20 6.16 24.91 -8.00
N ASP A 21 6.46 25.65 -9.06
CA ASP A 21 5.47 26.01 -10.08
C ASP A 21 5.01 24.79 -10.91
N GLU A 22 5.91 23.86 -11.20
CA GLU A 22 5.55 22.58 -11.78
C GLU A 22 4.64 21.76 -10.88
N VAL A 23 5.00 21.64 -9.60
CA VAL A 23 4.18 20.92 -8.62
C VAL A 23 2.79 21.52 -8.50
N LYS A 24 2.67 22.84 -8.38
CA LYS A 24 1.38 23.53 -8.36
C LYS A 24 0.51 23.21 -9.56
N LYS A 25 1.09 23.26 -10.77
CA LYS A 25 0.40 22.93 -12.00
C LYS A 25 -0.17 21.50 -12.01
N TYR A 26 0.59 20.53 -11.47
CA TYR A 26 0.11 19.16 -11.32
C TYR A 26 -0.94 19.02 -10.22
N LEU A 27 -0.78 19.72 -9.11
CA LEU A 27 -1.77 19.72 -8.03
C LEU A 27 -3.12 20.30 -8.49
N GLU A 28 -3.11 21.39 -9.25
CA GLU A 28 -4.32 21.96 -9.86
C GLU A 28 -4.99 20.98 -10.83
N LYS A 29 -4.20 20.27 -11.63
CA LYS A 29 -4.70 19.32 -12.61
C LYS A 29 -5.28 18.06 -12.03
N TYR A 30 -4.70 17.56 -10.93
CA TYR A 30 -5.02 16.24 -10.34
C TYR A 30 -5.55 16.34 -8.91
N ASN A 31 -6.07 17.50 -8.51
CA ASN A 31 -6.68 17.67 -7.20
C ASN A 31 -7.85 16.70 -7.02
N ASP A 32 -7.93 16.06 -5.85
CA ASP A 32 -8.94 15.07 -5.50
C ASP A 32 -8.95 13.79 -6.39
N GLU A 33 -7.90 13.58 -7.20
CA GLU A 33 -7.77 12.39 -8.02
C GLU A 33 -7.23 11.18 -7.22
N TYR A 34 -7.73 10.01 -7.58
CA TYR A 34 -7.26 8.75 -7.02
C TYR A 34 -5.94 8.33 -7.65
N ILE A 35 -4.94 8.04 -6.82
CA ILE A 35 -3.64 7.52 -7.26
C ILE A 35 -3.45 6.11 -6.74
N VAL A 36 -3.39 5.13 -7.64
CA VAL A 36 -3.11 3.73 -7.27
C VAL A 36 -1.61 3.53 -7.17
N ILE A 37 -1.14 3.17 -5.98
CA ILE A 37 0.27 2.94 -5.68
C ILE A 37 0.47 1.50 -5.30
N LYS A 38 1.14 0.73 -6.18
CA LYS A 38 1.51 -0.65 -5.88
C LYS A 38 2.83 -0.70 -5.13
N CYS A 39 2.82 -1.27 -3.94
CA CYS A 39 4.02 -1.49 -3.14
C CYS A 39 4.42 -2.97 -3.12
N GLY A 40 5.67 -3.26 -3.53
CA GLY A 40 6.23 -4.60 -3.51
C GLY A 40 6.58 -5.07 -2.09
N GLY A 41 6.47 -6.39 -1.84
CA GLY A 41 6.67 -6.95 -0.50
C GLY A 41 8.09 -6.80 0.08
N SER A 42 9.10 -6.48 -0.74
CA SER A 42 10.48 -6.23 -0.27
C SER A 42 10.62 -4.89 0.46
N VAL A 43 9.94 -3.85 -0.03
CA VAL A 43 9.92 -2.51 0.60
C VAL A 43 9.32 -2.56 1.99
N LEU A 44 8.35 -3.45 2.19
CA LEU A 44 7.53 -3.51 3.39
C LEU A 44 8.07 -4.47 4.46
N VAL A 45 9.23 -5.09 4.23
CA VAL A 45 9.96 -5.93 5.21
C VAL A 45 11.07 -5.14 5.90
N ASP A 46 11.64 -4.17 5.21
CA ASP A 46 12.64 -3.26 5.76
C ASP A 46 11.94 -2.10 6.48
N GLN A 47 12.24 -1.92 7.77
CA GLN A 47 11.58 -0.89 8.58
C GLN A 47 11.88 0.53 8.12
N ASN A 48 13.09 0.79 7.60
CA ASN A 48 13.44 2.13 7.11
C ASN A 48 12.69 2.44 5.83
N LEU A 49 12.63 1.49 4.89
CA LEU A 49 11.87 1.63 3.65
C LEU A 49 10.36 1.74 3.93
N PHE A 50 9.85 0.99 4.90
CA PHE A 50 8.47 1.12 5.34
C PHE A 50 8.17 2.53 5.85
N ASN A 51 9.01 3.09 6.72
CA ASN A 51 8.82 4.44 7.25
C ASN A 51 8.88 5.52 6.16
N ILE A 52 9.80 5.39 5.20
CA ILE A 52 9.88 6.27 4.03
C ILE A 52 8.59 6.18 3.22
N PHE A 53 8.13 4.97 2.92
CA PHE A 53 6.89 4.73 2.19
C PHE A 53 5.67 5.38 2.86
N ILE A 54 5.52 5.20 4.19
CA ILE A 54 4.43 5.83 4.95
C ILE A 54 4.50 7.35 4.89
N LYS A 55 5.70 7.92 4.97
CA LYS A 55 5.93 9.36 4.83
C LYS A 55 5.52 9.86 3.44
N ASP A 56 5.88 9.14 2.39
CA ASP A 56 5.57 9.51 1.01
C ASP A 56 4.07 9.47 0.73
N ILE A 57 3.37 8.42 1.19
CA ILE A 57 1.90 8.34 1.09
C ILE A 57 1.22 9.47 1.86
N THR A 58 1.70 9.76 3.06
CA THR A 58 1.19 10.88 3.87
C THR A 58 1.41 12.22 3.16
N THR A 59 2.55 12.39 2.51
CA THR A 59 2.88 13.59 1.73
C THR A 59 1.90 13.75 0.57
N LEU A 60 1.66 12.71 -0.21
CA LEU A 60 0.70 12.74 -1.32
C LEU A 60 -0.72 13.10 -0.81
N ASN A 61 -1.14 12.53 0.31
CA ASN A 61 -2.44 12.86 0.89
C ASN A 61 -2.52 14.34 1.33
N LYS A 62 -1.47 14.87 1.96
CA LYS A 62 -1.38 16.30 2.34
C LYS A 62 -1.39 17.22 1.12
N LEU A 63 -0.91 16.74 -0.02
CA LEU A 63 -0.93 17.49 -1.28
C LEU A 63 -2.30 17.45 -2.00
N GLY A 64 -3.33 16.81 -1.40
CA GLY A 64 -4.69 16.77 -1.95
C GLY A 64 -5.01 15.58 -2.83
N PHE A 65 -4.08 14.62 -2.96
CA PHE A 65 -4.36 13.37 -3.67
C PHE A 65 -5.06 12.35 -2.76
N ILE A 66 -5.73 11.38 -3.38
CA ILE A 66 -6.36 10.25 -2.67
C ILE A 66 -5.57 8.97 -3.00
N PRO A 67 -4.51 8.63 -2.23
CA PRO A 67 -3.71 7.44 -2.50
C PRO A 67 -4.49 6.16 -2.19
N ILE A 68 -4.50 5.22 -3.14
CA ILE A 68 -4.96 3.85 -2.96
C ILE A 68 -3.74 2.94 -2.97
N VAL A 69 -3.36 2.43 -1.80
CA VAL A 69 -2.21 1.54 -1.65
C VAL A 69 -2.61 0.10 -1.93
N VAL A 70 -1.94 -0.51 -2.92
CA VAL A 70 -2.05 -1.94 -3.22
C VAL A 70 -0.76 -2.62 -2.82
N HIS A 71 -0.80 -3.42 -1.76
CA HIS A 71 0.37 -4.12 -1.26
C HIS A 71 0.30 -5.64 -1.46
N GLY A 72 1.45 -6.27 -1.55
CA GLY A 72 1.60 -7.72 -1.49
C GLY A 72 2.14 -8.18 -0.14
N GLY A 73 2.13 -9.49 0.11
CA GLY A 73 2.62 -10.08 1.37
C GLY A 73 3.57 -11.26 1.18
N GLY A 74 4.06 -11.52 -0.03
CA GLY A 74 4.74 -12.77 -0.38
C GLY A 74 5.83 -13.23 0.60
N LYS A 75 6.73 -12.34 1.02
CA LYS A 75 7.78 -12.64 2.01
C LYS A 75 7.21 -12.91 3.40
N ARG A 76 6.29 -12.07 3.89
CA ARG A 76 5.65 -12.25 5.21
C ARG A 76 4.85 -13.55 5.25
N ILE A 77 4.11 -13.86 4.18
CA ILE A 77 3.38 -15.13 4.03
C ILE A 77 4.34 -16.32 4.08
N SER A 78 5.45 -16.28 3.32
CA SER A 78 6.43 -17.35 3.33
C SER A 78 7.03 -17.57 4.72
N ASN A 79 7.39 -16.51 5.41
CA ASN A 79 7.92 -16.58 6.76
C ASN A 79 6.90 -17.19 7.73
N LYS A 80 5.64 -16.74 7.68
CA LYS A 80 4.58 -17.26 8.56
C LYS A 80 4.29 -18.74 8.30
N LEU A 81 4.22 -19.15 7.05
CA LEU A 81 4.04 -20.56 6.68
C LEU A 81 5.21 -21.43 7.18
N ASN A 82 6.45 -20.93 7.06
CA ASN A 82 7.63 -21.63 7.58
C ASN A 82 7.60 -21.75 9.11
N GLU A 83 7.20 -20.70 9.84
CA GLU A 83 7.01 -20.73 11.30
C GLU A 83 6.00 -21.79 11.73
N LEU A 84 4.94 -21.98 10.94
CA LEU A 84 3.89 -22.97 11.19
C LEU A 84 4.24 -24.37 10.65
N GLY A 85 5.40 -24.55 10.02
CA GLY A 85 5.81 -25.83 9.42
C GLY A 85 5.02 -26.21 8.15
N ILE A 86 4.28 -25.24 7.56
CA ILE A 86 3.50 -25.44 6.34
C ILE A 86 4.39 -25.24 5.12
N LYS A 87 4.54 -26.25 4.29
CA LYS A 87 5.35 -26.18 3.07
C LYS A 87 4.69 -25.29 2.01
N SER A 88 5.44 -24.34 1.49
CA SER A 88 5.04 -23.53 0.33
C SER A 88 5.50 -24.19 -0.96
N GLU A 89 4.58 -24.42 -1.86
CA GLU A 89 4.85 -24.87 -3.21
C GLU A 89 4.51 -23.81 -4.23
N PHE A 90 5.31 -23.71 -5.30
CA PHE A 90 5.10 -22.74 -6.38
C PHE A 90 5.09 -23.45 -7.73
N ILE A 91 4.08 -23.16 -8.55
CA ILE A 91 3.98 -23.62 -9.93
C ILE A 91 3.96 -22.39 -10.83
N LYS A 92 4.93 -22.30 -11.75
CA LYS A 92 5.08 -21.14 -12.66
C LYS A 92 5.04 -19.78 -11.96
N GLY A 93 5.65 -19.68 -10.77
CA GLY A 93 5.69 -18.44 -9.98
C GLY A 93 4.43 -18.14 -9.16
N LEU A 94 3.40 -18.97 -9.26
CA LEU A 94 2.17 -18.85 -8.46
C LEU A 94 2.22 -19.84 -7.29
N ARG A 95 1.88 -19.36 -6.09
CA ARG A 95 1.80 -20.20 -4.90
C ARG A 95 0.62 -21.16 -5.01
N VAL A 96 0.88 -22.44 -4.82
CA VAL A 96 -0.17 -23.43 -4.62
C VAL A 96 -0.80 -23.18 -3.26
N THR A 97 -2.09 -22.81 -3.25
CA THR A 97 -2.76 -22.34 -2.04
C THR A 97 -3.91 -23.28 -1.71
N GLY A 98 -3.65 -24.25 -0.83
CA GLY A 98 -4.67 -25.11 -0.25
C GLY A 98 -5.49 -24.39 0.85
N LYS A 99 -6.46 -25.11 1.43
CA LYS A 99 -7.35 -24.55 2.44
C LYS A 99 -6.61 -23.99 3.67
N GLU A 100 -5.68 -24.75 4.21
CA GLU A 100 -4.86 -24.32 5.36
C GLU A 100 -3.97 -23.11 5.02
N THR A 101 -3.35 -23.16 3.84
CA THR A 101 -2.49 -22.07 3.35
C THR A 101 -3.28 -20.76 3.14
N ILE A 102 -4.53 -20.82 2.62
CA ILE A 102 -5.29 -19.59 2.33
C ILE A 102 -5.70 -18.88 3.62
N GLU A 103 -5.97 -19.60 4.69
CA GLU A 103 -6.30 -19.00 5.99
C GLU A 103 -5.11 -18.20 6.55
N VAL A 104 -3.90 -18.76 6.45
CA VAL A 104 -2.66 -18.05 6.85
C VAL A 104 -2.38 -16.85 5.95
N VAL A 105 -2.55 -17.01 4.62
CA VAL A 105 -2.37 -15.91 3.65
C VAL A 105 -3.30 -14.75 3.97
N GLU A 106 -4.57 -15.04 4.22
CA GLU A 106 -5.56 -14.04 4.55
C GLU A 106 -5.21 -13.29 5.84
N GLN A 107 -4.90 -14.04 6.90
CA GLN A 107 -4.52 -13.45 8.19
C GLN A 107 -3.33 -12.51 8.05
N VAL A 108 -2.24 -12.96 7.40
CA VAL A 108 -1.03 -12.15 7.20
C VAL A 108 -1.32 -10.89 6.40
N LEU A 109 -2.18 -10.96 5.38
CA LEU A 109 -2.52 -9.79 4.57
C LEU A 109 -3.40 -8.78 5.34
N ILE A 110 -4.33 -9.27 6.16
CA ILE A 110 -5.17 -8.41 7.02
C ILE A 110 -4.31 -7.70 8.07
N GLU A 111 -3.46 -8.44 8.79
CA GLU A 111 -2.57 -7.88 9.80
C GLU A 111 -1.66 -6.81 9.20
N PHE A 112 -1.12 -7.09 8.03
CA PHE A 112 -0.23 -6.15 7.36
C PHE A 112 -0.96 -4.90 6.82
N ASN A 113 -2.17 -5.06 6.29
CA ASN A 113 -3.02 -3.94 5.90
C ASN A 113 -3.29 -3.02 7.11
N GLN A 114 -3.59 -3.63 8.26
CA GLN A 114 -3.84 -2.90 9.50
C GLN A 114 -2.60 -2.15 9.99
N GLU A 115 -1.41 -2.76 9.92
CA GLU A 115 -0.13 -2.12 10.24
C GLU A 115 0.12 -0.86 9.39
N ILE A 116 -0.15 -0.92 8.09
CA ILE A 116 -0.05 0.24 7.19
C ILE A 116 -1.02 1.35 7.60
N VAL A 117 -2.29 1.02 7.83
CA VAL A 117 -3.32 1.98 8.24
C VAL A 117 -2.97 2.64 9.57
N GLU A 118 -2.51 1.88 10.55
CA GLU A 118 -2.09 2.42 11.84
C GLU A 118 -0.90 3.36 11.70
N ALA A 119 0.07 3.00 10.87
CA ALA A 119 1.23 3.86 10.60
C ALA A 119 0.83 5.17 9.91
N LEU A 120 -0.10 5.13 8.96
CA LEU A 120 -0.66 6.32 8.31
C LEU A 120 -1.44 7.21 9.29
N LYS A 121 -2.27 6.61 10.14
CA LYS A 121 -3.02 7.34 11.18
C LYS A 121 -2.10 8.04 12.17
N LYS A 122 -0.98 7.42 12.55
CA LYS A 122 0.05 8.07 13.40
C LYS A 122 0.66 9.31 12.75
N GLN A 123 0.63 9.41 11.42
CA GLN A 123 1.06 10.59 10.65
C GLN A 123 -0.09 11.56 10.35
N SER A 124 -1.24 11.41 11.03
CA SER A 124 -2.47 12.20 10.82
C SER A 124 -3.06 12.06 9.42
N CYS A 125 -2.77 10.96 8.73
CA CYS A 125 -3.40 10.60 7.47
C CYS A 125 -4.63 9.72 7.76
N ASN A 126 -5.82 10.24 7.48
CA ASN A 126 -7.06 9.48 7.63
C ASN A 126 -7.11 8.37 6.57
N SER A 127 -7.10 7.13 7.01
CA SER A 127 -6.97 5.96 6.14
C SER A 127 -7.82 4.80 6.62
N GLU A 128 -8.27 3.98 5.68
CA GLU A 128 -9.12 2.81 5.92
C GLU A 128 -8.60 1.59 5.18
N THR A 129 -8.96 0.40 5.68
CA THR A 129 -8.65 -0.86 5.02
C THR A 129 -9.71 -1.19 3.98
N ILE A 130 -9.28 -1.70 2.81
CA ILE A 130 -10.15 -2.30 1.83
C ILE A 130 -9.70 -3.76 1.64
N ASN A 131 -10.61 -4.70 1.80
CA ASN A 131 -10.36 -6.10 1.46
C ASN A 131 -11.58 -6.73 0.77
N SER A 132 -11.37 -7.88 0.15
CA SER A 132 -12.40 -8.56 -0.66
C SER A 132 -13.63 -9.04 0.13
N LYS A 133 -13.53 -9.15 1.46
CA LYS A 133 -14.62 -9.63 2.33
C LYS A 133 -15.46 -8.49 2.93
N ILE A 134 -14.94 -7.26 2.92
CA ILE A 134 -15.69 -6.11 3.45
C ILE A 134 -16.67 -5.63 2.38
N ASN A 135 -17.96 -5.63 2.73
CA ASN A 135 -19.05 -5.08 1.92
C ASN A 135 -19.18 -5.62 0.48
N ASN A 136 -18.62 -6.80 0.18
CA ASN A 136 -18.64 -7.39 -1.17
C ASN A 136 -18.12 -6.44 -2.27
N ILE A 137 -17.15 -5.60 -1.95
CA ILE A 137 -16.59 -4.59 -2.86
C ILE A 137 -15.89 -5.25 -4.06
N ILE A 138 -15.31 -6.45 -3.86
CA ILE A 138 -14.60 -7.20 -4.91
C ILE A 138 -15.29 -8.53 -5.15
N SER A 139 -15.71 -8.76 -6.39
CA SER A 139 -16.20 -10.06 -6.86
C SER A 139 -15.14 -10.77 -7.66
N VAL A 140 -14.94 -12.07 -7.41
CA VAL A 140 -13.97 -12.89 -8.12
C VAL A 140 -14.64 -14.10 -8.77
N LEU A 141 -14.15 -14.47 -9.96
CA LEU A 141 -14.54 -15.69 -10.65
C LEU A 141 -13.39 -16.71 -10.56
N LYS A 142 -13.74 -17.97 -10.28
CA LYS A 142 -12.77 -19.06 -10.29
C LYS A 142 -12.28 -19.29 -11.72
N LYS A 143 -10.99 -19.04 -11.97
CA LYS A 143 -10.36 -19.41 -13.23
C LYS A 143 -10.05 -20.90 -13.21
N MET A 144 -10.67 -21.65 -14.10
CA MET A 144 -10.28 -23.03 -14.38
C MET A 144 -9.00 -22.99 -15.22
N MET A 145 -7.92 -23.56 -14.72
CA MET A 145 -6.69 -23.74 -15.49
C MET A 145 -6.81 -25.08 -16.22
N ASN A 146 -6.90 -25.01 -17.54
CA ASN A 146 -6.78 -26.18 -18.43
C ASN A 146 -5.30 -26.56 -18.57
#